data_91d43b49902f28743cc015bb21edb224
#
_entry.id   91d43b49902f28743cc015bb21edb224
#
_cell.length_a   1.000
_cell.length_b   1.000
_cell.length_c   1.000
_cell.angle_alpha   90.00
_cell.angle_beta   90.00
_cell.angle_gamma   90.00
#
_symmetry.space_group_name_H-M   'P 1'
#
loop_
_entity.id
_entity.type
_entity.pdbx_description
1 polymer ?
#
loop_
_entity_poly.entity_id
_entity_poly.type
_entity_poly.pdbx_seq_one_letter_code
_entity_poly.pdbx_strand_id
1 'polypeptide(L)'
;MKILYIGNYRDGTGWGNAGLNNILALHSAGVDVVPRAITFEAADKDYPEEIKTLEKKSTDGCDVCIQHTLPHLYSYDSRYKNIGYLAVETSNFTDTGWQHYANLMDEIWVPSEAAESACISSGVTKPIKIAPHSLDMTKYKAVNGGNQIKEMQSTFNFVFIGEFVERKNLKALIQAFHMEFDTHEPVNLFIKTSKTSIENIQRYAKEIKNGLKIRTKYKEEIIVAGRLEDVDYISVLGQCHCFVMPSRGEAFCIPALEAMALNIPVIHTANTGMDDFCIGEAVPSSPTPCLGAMSTLSNLDTAKSDWREINIRELCAAMRRAYQNWHSDTGKIQKGQ
;
A
#
# COMPACT_ATOMS: atom_id res chain seq x y z
N MET A 1 -11.53 20.81 20.21
CA MET A 1 -11.65 20.80 18.73
C MET A 1 -12.48 19.58 18.35
N LYS A 2 -13.55 19.80 17.61
CA LYS A 2 -14.43 18.75 17.10
C LYS A 2 -14.29 18.65 15.59
N ILE A 3 -14.08 17.46 15.06
CA ILE A 3 -13.75 17.21 13.65
C ILE A 3 -14.84 16.36 12.99
N LEU A 4 -15.42 16.87 11.91
CA LEU A 4 -16.19 16.08 10.96
C LEU A 4 -15.22 15.38 10.00
N TYR A 5 -15.23 14.05 9.97
CA TYR A 5 -14.39 13.26 9.06
C TYR A 5 -15.28 12.56 8.03
N ILE A 6 -15.20 13.00 6.77
CA ILE A 6 -15.96 12.43 5.66
C ILE A 6 -15.00 11.57 4.83
N GLY A 7 -15.31 10.29 4.63
CA GLY A 7 -14.42 9.42 3.88
C GLY A 7 -14.96 8.04 3.61
N ASN A 8 -14.23 7.31 2.78
CA ASN A 8 -14.52 5.92 2.48
C ASN A 8 -13.76 5.01 3.46
N TYR A 9 -14.40 4.59 4.54
CA TYR A 9 -13.77 3.76 5.59
C TYR A 9 -14.51 2.44 5.87
N ARG A 10 -15.49 2.09 5.03
CA ARG A 10 -16.33 0.91 5.25
C ARG A 10 -16.10 -0.22 4.24
N ASP A 11 -15.40 0.00 3.13
CA ASP A 11 -15.29 -0.96 2.03
C ASP A 11 -14.13 -1.98 2.16
N GLY A 12 -13.23 -1.79 3.10
CA GLY A 12 -12.09 -2.70 3.34
C GLY A 12 -11.03 -2.68 2.26
N THR A 13 -11.05 -1.71 1.35
CA THR A 13 -9.95 -1.43 0.42
C THR A 13 -8.77 -0.81 1.15
N GLY A 14 -7.61 -0.67 0.47
CA GLY A 14 -6.47 0.08 1.03
C GLY A 14 -6.85 1.51 1.42
N TRP A 15 -7.67 2.16 0.61
CA TRP A 15 -8.21 3.49 0.87
C TRP A 15 -9.15 3.51 2.09
N GLY A 16 -10.06 2.53 2.15
CA GLY A 16 -10.98 2.39 3.29
C GLY A 16 -10.26 2.10 4.61
N ASN A 17 -9.24 1.24 4.58
CA ASN A 17 -8.40 0.96 5.74
C ASN A 17 -7.62 2.20 6.20
N ALA A 18 -7.13 3.03 5.27
CA ALA A 18 -6.49 4.32 5.60
C ALA A 18 -7.46 5.25 6.35
N GLY A 19 -8.68 5.43 5.82
CA GLY A 19 -9.70 6.24 6.45
C GLY A 19 -10.08 5.73 7.84
N LEU A 20 -10.30 4.41 7.99
CA LEU A 20 -10.61 3.76 9.25
C LEU A 20 -9.51 3.99 10.30
N ASN A 21 -8.27 3.72 9.93
CA ASN A 21 -7.13 3.87 10.83
C ASN A 21 -6.93 5.34 11.26
N ASN A 22 -7.10 6.30 10.34
CA ASN A 22 -6.98 7.72 10.64
C ASN A 22 -8.08 8.18 11.63
N ILE A 23 -9.32 7.71 11.48
CA ILE A 23 -10.42 8.02 12.42
C ILE A 23 -10.09 7.47 13.82
N LEU A 24 -9.67 6.21 13.90
CA LEU A 24 -9.32 5.57 15.16
C LEU A 24 -8.12 6.25 15.83
N ALA A 25 -7.10 6.65 15.06
CA ALA A 25 -5.96 7.38 15.57
C ALA A 25 -6.34 8.76 16.14
N LEU A 26 -7.17 9.53 15.44
CA LEU A 26 -7.70 10.80 15.93
C LEU A 26 -8.48 10.60 17.25
N HIS A 27 -9.32 9.58 17.30
CA HIS A 27 -10.09 9.27 18.49
C HIS A 27 -9.20 8.87 19.67
N SER A 28 -8.24 7.98 19.46
CA SER A 28 -7.29 7.55 20.49
C SER A 28 -6.40 8.70 21.00
N ALA A 29 -6.14 9.71 20.18
CA ALA A 29 -5.46 10.94 20.58
C ALA A 29 -6.35 11.94 21.35
N GLY A 30 -7.59 11.59 21.66
CA GLY A 30 -8.53 12.42 22.41
C GLY A 30 -9.23 13.50 21.56
N VAL A 31 -9.17 13.39 20.24
CA VAL A 31 -9.90 14.31 19.34
C VAL A 31 -11.39 13.88 19.30
N ASP A 32 -12.29 14.84 19.44
CA ASP A 32 -13.74 14.59 19.25
C ASP A 32 -14.05 14.47 17.76
N VAL A 33 -13.89 13.25 17.21
CA VAL A 33 -14.11 12.95 15.80
C VAL A 33 -15.53 12.43 15.56
N VAL A 34 -16.14 12.90 14.48
CA VAL A 34 -17.49 12.54 14.02
C VAL A 34 -17.37 12.02 12.57
N PRO A 35 -17.28 10.69 12.37
CA PRO A 35 -17.14 10.15 11.03
C PRO A 35 -18.47 10.13 10.27
N ARG A 36 -18.38 10.32 8.93
CA ARG A 36 -19.49 10.13 7.98
C ARG A 36 -18.95 9.40 6.76
N ALA A 37 -19.52 8.22 6.49
CA ALA A 37 -19.08 7.37 5.41
C ALA A 37 -19.57 7.87 4.04
N ILE A 38 -18.65 7.82 3.05
CA ILE A 38 -18.97 7.80 1.64
C ILE A 38 -18.74 6.36 1.18
N THR A 39 -19.60 5.82 0.34
CA THR A 39 -19.47 4.46 -0.19
C THR A 39 -19.25 4.52 -1.69
N PHE A 40 -18.14 3.97 -2.17
CA PHE A 40 -17.85 3.82 -3.60
C PHE A 40 -18.20 2.43 -4.12
N GLU A 41 -17.97 1.40 -3.31
CA GLU A 41 -18.34 0.02 -3.62
C GLU A 41 -19.22 -0.50 -2.48
N ALA A 42 -20.26 -1.24 -2.81
CA ALA A 42 -21.10 -1.91 -1.81
C ALA A 42 -20.32 -3.11 -1.23
N ALA A 43 -19.54 -2.87 -0.22
CA ALA A 43 -18.88 -3.92 0.55
C ALA A 43 -19.25 -3.74 2.02
N ASP A 44 -20.07 -4.66 2.55
CA ASP A 44 -20.30 -4.78 3.98
C ASP A 44 -19.08 -5.43 4.63
N LYS A 45 -18.05 -4.63 4.91
CA LYS A 45 -17.05 -5.03 5.88
C LYS A 45 -17.62 -4.78 7.27
N ASP A 46 -17.53 -5.76 8.15
CA ASP A 46 -17.71 -5.49 9.57
C ASP A 46 -16.60 -4.54 10.03
N TYR A 47 -16.98 -3.42 10.64
CA TYR A 47 -16.08 -2.39 11.13
C TYR A 47 -16.30 -2.21 12.63
N PRO A 48 -15.30 -1.70 13.37
CA PRO A 48 -15.32 -1.66 14.82
C PRO A 48 -16.56 -0.97 15.41
N GLU A 49 -17.11 -1.51 16.49
CA GLU A 49 -18.25 -0.91 17.22
C GLU A 49 -17.96 0.53 17.69
N GLU A 50 -16.70 0.83 17.92
CA GLU A 50 -16.22 2.17 18.23
C GLU A 50 -16.60 3.16 17.13
N ILE A 51 -16.38 2.82 15.86
CA ILE A 51 -16.77 3.65 14.71
C ILE A 51 -18.29 3.83 14.67
N LYS A 52 -19.05 2.75 14.86
CA LYS A 52 -20.54 2.82 14.90
C LYS A 52 -21.05 3.75 16.00
N THR A 53 -20.30 3.82 17.11
CA THR A 53 -20.60 4.74 18.21
C THR A 53 -20.27 6.20 17.83
N LEU A 54 -19.12 6.44 17.21
CA LEU A 54 -18.71 7.76 16.76
C LEU A 54 -19.65 8.33 15.69
N GLU A 55 -20.17 7.50 14.79
CA GLU A 55 -21.13 7.88 13.76
C GLU A 55 -22.47 8.40 14.29
N LYS A 56 -22.85 8.02 15.52
CA LYS A 56 -24.09 8.50 16.16
C LYS A 56 -23.97 9.92 16.71
N LYS A 57 -22.76 10.46 16.82
CA LYS A 57 -22.55 11.83 17.32
C LYS A 57 -23.16 12.88 16.37
N SER A 58 -23.68 13.97 16.93
CA SER A 58 -24.11 15.14 16.13
C SER A 58 -22.90 15.81 15.47
N THR A 59 -23.11 16.34 14.27
CA THR A 59 -22.14 17.18 13.57
C THR A 59 -22.11 18.62 14.06
N ASP A 60 -23.06 19.01 14.94
CA ASP A 60 -23.11 20.34 15.50
C ASP A 60 -21.84 20.66 16.31
N GLY A 61 -21.33 21.86 16.14
CA GLY A 61 -20.13 22.31 16.82
C GLY A 61 -18.82 21.72 16.29
N CYS A 62 -18.81 21.11 15.09
CA CYS A 62 -17.58 20.79 14.40
C CYS A 62 -16.90 22.08 13.91
N ASP A 63 -15.58 22.18 14.12
CA ASP A 63 -14.74 23.32 13.71
C ASP A 63 -14.03 23.04 12.40
N VAL A 64 -13.75 21.78 12.11
CA VAL A 64 -12.96 21.30 10.99
C VAL A 64 -13.72 20.20 10.25
N CYS A 65 -13.66 20.20 8.92
CA CYS A 65 -14.15 19.13 8.07
C CYS A 65 -12.97 18.55 7.27
N ILE A 66 -12.62 17.28 7.53
CA ILE A 66 -11.65 16.54 6.74
C ILE A 66 -12.42 15.70 5.72
N GLN A 67 -12.13 15.88 4.44
CA GLN A 67 -12.72 15.13 3.34
C GLN A 67 -11.65 14.20 2.74
N HIS A 68 -11.62 12.95 3.20
CA HIS A 68 -10.72 11.90 2.73
C HIS A 68 -11.39 11.11 1.61
N THR A 69 -11.40 11.71 0.44
CA THR A 69 -12.08 11.18 -0.76
C THR A 69 -11.41 11.68 -2.04
N LEU A 70 -11.93 11.27 -3.20
CA LEU A 70 -11.46 11.75 -4.49
C LEU A 70 -11.78 13.25 -4.64
N PRO A 71 -10.85 14.09 -5.12
CA PRO A 71 -11.00 15.55 -5.12
C PRO A 71 -12.25 16.08 -5.83
N HIS A 72 -12.73 15.44 -6.89
CA HIS A 72 -13.96 15.87 -7.57
C HIS A 72 -15.24 15.71 -6.73
N LEU A 73 -15.14 15.10 -5.55
CA LEU A 73 -16.20 14.98 -4.55
C LEU A 73 -16.04 15.99 -3.40
N TYR A 74 -14.99 16.79 -3.40
CA TYR A 74 -14.83 17.83 -2.38
C TYR A 74 -15.92 18.88 -2.48
N SER A 75 -16.42 19.27 -1.31
CA SER A 75 -17.44 20.30 -1.16
C SER A 75 -17.00 21.29 -0.09
N TYR A 76 -16.94 22.57 -0.44
CA TYR A 76 -16.59 23.63 0.51
C TYR A 76 -17.82 24.03 1.32
N ASP A 77 -17.67 24.10 2.65
CA ASP A 77 -18.69 24.58 3.55
C ASP A 77 -18.07 25.62 4.50
N SER A 78 -18.51 26.89 4.39
CA SER A 78 -17.96 28.02 5.14
C SER A 78 -18.13 27.91 6.67
N ARG A 79 -18.88 26.95 7.17
CA ARG A 79 -19.01 26.68 8.61
C ARG A 79 -17.76 26.02 9.20
N TYR A 80 -16.91 25.42 8.38
CA TYR A 80 -15.75 24.63 8.79
C TYR A 80 -14.45 25.15 8.20
N LYS A 81 -13.33 24.89 8.85
CA LYS A 81 -12.06 24.80 8.14
C LYS A 81 -12.07 23.52 7.30
N ASN A 82 -12.05 23.65 5.97
CA ASN A 82 -12.15 22.54 5.03
C ASN A 82 -10.78 22.00 4.67
N ILE A 83 -10.53 20.73 4.94
CA ILE A 83 -9.30 20.01 4.63
C ILE A 83 -9.60 18.91 3.62
N GLY A 84 -8.97 18.96 2.45
CA GLY A 84 -9.00 17.85 1.50
C GLY A 84 -7.84 16.90 1.79
N TYR A 85 -8.11 15.61 1.98
CA TYR A 85 -7.08 14.60 2.15
C TYR A 85 -6.98 13.76 0.88
N LEU A 86 -5.84 13.89 0.18
CA LEU A 86 -5.63 13.40 -1.18
C LEU A 86 -4.44 12.43 -1.24
N ALA A 87 -4.63 11.26 -1.83
CA ALA A 87 -3.57 10.32 -2.18
C ALA A 87 -3.41 10.26 -3.71
N VAL A 88 -2.17 10.34 -4.19
CA VAL A 88 -1.81 10.31 -5.62
C VAL A 88 -0.62 9.39 -5.82
N GLU A 89 -0.67 8.59 -6.87
CA GLU A 89 0.37 7.60 -7.19
C GLU A 89 1.13 7.91 -8.50
N THR A 90 0.95 9.10 -9.05
CA THR A 90 1.57 9.58 -10.29
C THR A 90 2.28 10.90 -10.06
N SER A 91 3.17 11.29 -10.99
CA SER A 91 3.93 12.55 -10.91
C SER A 91 3.08 13.81 -10.94
N ASN A 92 1.88 13.73 -11.51
CA ASN A 92 0.87 14.80 -11.54
C ASN A 92 -0.50 14.22 -11.88
N PHE A 93 -1.54 15.04 -11.70
CA PHE A 93 -2.93 14.72 -12.03
C PHE A 93 -3.62 15.85 -12.82
N THR A 94 -2.87 16.57 -13.62
CA THR A 94 -3.33 17.77 -14.34
C THR A 94 -4.55 17.49 -15.23
N ASP A 95 -4.59 16.33 -15.88
CA ASP A 95 -5.67 15.97 -16.81
C ASP A 95 -7.00 15.65 -16.11
N THR A 96 -6.99 15.42 -14.80
CA THR A 96 -8.21 15.08 -14.05
C THR A 96 -9.06 16.30 -13.70
N GLY A 97 -8.49 17.49 -13.71
CA GLY A 97 -9.13 18.68 -13.17
C GLY A 97 -9.22 18.73 -11.64
N TRP A 98 -8.61 17.78 -10.94
CA TRP A 98 -8.67 17.68 -9.46
C TRP A 98 -8.07 18.87 -8.74
N GLN A 99 -7.11 19.58 -9.36
CA GLN A 99 -6.53 20.79 -8.81
C GLN A 99 -7.58 21.91 -8.58
N HIS A 100 -8.64 21.95 -9.40
CA HIS A 100 -9.70 22.94 -9.19
C HIS A 100 -10.47 22.68 -7.90
N TYR A 101 -10.77 21.42 -7.60
CA TYR A 101 -11.46 21.03 -6.38
C TYR A 101 -10.55 21.14 -5.16
N ALA A 102 -9.28 20.74 -5.28
CA ALA A 102 -8.29 20.92 -4.22
C ALA A 102 -8.12 22.39 -3.85
N ASN A 103 -8.12 23.28 -4.84
CA ASN A 103 -8.01 24.72 -4.62
C ASN A 103 -9.30 25.39 -4.05
N LEU A 104 -10.40 24.66 -3.89
CA LEU A 104 -11.56 25.13 -3.10
C LEU A 104 -11.34 24.99 -1.60
N MET A 105 -10.51 24.03 -1.15
CA MET A 105 -10.27 23.75 0.26
C MET A 105 -9.42 24.85 0.91
N ASP A 106 -9.43 24.92 2.23
CA ASP A 106 -8.56 25.81 2.99
C ASP A 106 -7.13 25.25 3.09
N GLU A 107 -7.01 23.92 3.12
CA GLU A 107 -5.75 23.19 3.25
C GLU A 107 -5.87 21.82 2.60
N ILE A 108 -4.75 21.30 2.07
CA ILE A 108 -4.66 19.94 1.51
C ILE A 108 -3.72 19.10 2.38
N TRP A 109 -4.15 17.91 2.75
CA TRP A 109 -3.32 16.91 3.38
C TRP A 109 -2.98 15.79 2.39
N VAL A 110 -1.75 15.31 2.44
CA VAL A 110 -1.24 14.23 1.61
C VAL A 110 -0.44 13.26 2.46
N PRO A 111 -0.36 11.97 2.11
CA PRO A 111 0.31 10.98 2.94
C PRO A 111 1.84 10.99 2.82
N SER A 112 2.44 11.67 1.82
CA SER A 112 3.88 11.61 1.53
C SER A 112 4.39 12.82 0.75
N GLU A 113 5.71 13.01 0.73
CA GLU A 113 6.41 14.03 -0.08
C GLU A 113 6.17 13.82 -1.58
N ALA A 114 6.10 12.57 -2.04
CA ALA A 114 5.78 12.26 -3.43
C ALA A 114 4.39 12.77 -3.82
N ALA A 115 3.39 12.60 -2.95
CA ALA A 115 2.04 13.12 -3.17
C ALA A 115 1.97 14.65 -3.07
N GLU A 116 2.76 15.28 -2.18
CA GLU A 116 2.93 16.75 -2.12
C GLU A 116 3.48 17.28 -3.44
N SER A 117 4.57 16.67 -3.93
CA SER A 117 5.18 17.05 -5.20
C SER A 117 4.22 16.94 -6.38
N ALA A 118 3.39 15.90 -6.41
CA ALA A 118 2.35 15.72 -7.42
C ALA A 118 1.26 16.82 -7.33
N CYS A 119 0.87 17.23 -6.13
CA CYS A 119 -0.07 18.34 -5.94
C CYS A 119 0.50 19.67 -6.46
N ILE A 120 1.74 19.98 -6.10
CA ILE A 120 2.43 21.19 -6.57
C ILE A 120 2.54 21.19 -8.10
N SER A 121 3.00 20.07 -8.68
CA SER A 121 3.14 19.89 -10.13
C SER A 121 1.82 20.01 -10.88
N SER A 122 0.69 19.71 -10.21
CA SER A 122 -0.66 19.80 -10.79
C SER A 122 -1.31 21.18 -10.62
N GLY A 123 -0.65 22.13 -9.96
CA GLY A 123 -1.16 23.50 -9.77
C GLY A 123 -2.07 23.65 -8.53
N VAL A 124 -1.87 22.84 -7.51
CA VAL A 124 -2.47 23.09 -6.19
C VAL A 124 -1.75 24.27 -5.55
N THR A 125 -2.49 25.31 -5.17
CA THR A 125 -1.97 26.56 -4.61
C THR A 125 -2.29 26.75 -3.12
N LYS A 126 -3.09 25.86 -2.56
CA LYS A 126 -3.43 25.87 -1.13
C LYS A 126 -2.29 25.31 -0.29
N PRO A 127 -2.21 25.67 1.00
CA PRO A 127 -1.24 25.05 1.91
C PRO A 127 -1.35 23.53 1.87
N ILE A 128 -0.23 22.85 1.68
CA ILE A 128 -0.17 21.39 1.69
C ILE A 128 0.54 20.96 2.98
N LYS A 129 0.05 19.89 3.60
CA LYS A 129 0.67 19.24 4.76
C LYS A 129 0.80 17.75 4.56
N ILE A 130 1.96 17.23 4.91
CA ILE A 130 2.18 15.80 4.95
C ILE A 130 1.55 15.26 6.24
N ALA A 131 0.58 14.37 6.08
CA ALA A 131 -0.14 13.68 7.14
C ALA A 131 -0.15 12.18 6.81
N PRO A 132 0.86 11.41 7.22
CA PRO A 132 0.98 9.98 6.91
C PRO A 132 -0.23 9.18 7.43
N HIS A 133 -0.54 8.06 6.78
CA HIS A 133 -1.55 7.14 7.29
C HIS A 133 -1.10 6.51 8.60
N SER A 134 -2.04 6.28 9.49
CA SER A 134 -1.82 5.63 10.78
C SER A 134 -2.05 4.14 10.72
N LEU A 135 -1.52 3.42 11.73
CA LEU A 135 -1.70 1.99 11.91
C LEU A 135 -1.92 1.69 13.41
N ASP A 136 -2.86 0.80 13.70
CA ASP A 136 -3.03 0.26 15.05
C ASP A 136 -1.96 -0.81 15.31
N MET A 137 -0.86 -0.40 15.95
CA MET A 137 0.27 -1.27 16.30
C MET A 137 -0.10 -2.39 17.27
N THR A 138 -1.22 -2.29 17.99
CA THR A 138 -1.61 -3.31 18.97
C THR A 138 -1.97 -4.64 18.32
N LYS A 139 -2.49 -4.59 17.10
CA LYS A 139 -2.84 -5.77 16.29
C LYS A 139 -1.61 -6.63 15.91
N TYR A 140 -0.42 -6.01 15.83
CA TYR A 140 0.81 -6.65 15.37
C TYR A 140 1.73 -7.13 16.51
N LYS A 141 1.35 -6.92 17.78
CA LYS A 141 2.20 -7.27 18.94
C LYS A 141 2.16 -8.74 19.37
N ALA A 142 1.15 -9.50 18.96
CA ALA A 142 0.98 -10.89 19.39
C ALA A 142 0.37 -11.73 18.27
N VAL A 143 1.21 -12.33 17.44
CA VAL A 143 0.75 -13.35 16.49
C VAL A 143 0.82 -14.72 17.17
N ASN A 144 -0.04 -14.94 18.16
CA ASN A 144 -0.25 -16.25 18.78
C ASN A 144 -1.55 -16.85 18.23
N GLY A 145 -1.43 -17.77 17.26
CA GLY A 145 -2.56 -18.38 16.57
C GLY A 145 -2.70 -17.86 15.14
N GLY A 146 -3.23 -18.66 14.28
CA GLY A 146 -3.39 -18.40 12.85
C GLY A 146 -2.79 -19.50 12.00
N ASN A 147 -3.12 -19.52 10.73
CA ASN A 147 -2.74 -20.57 9.81
C ASN A 147 -1.23 -20.56 9.51
N GLN A 148 -0.57 -21.69 9.75
CA GLN A 148 0.81 -21.91 9.34
C GLN A 148 0.83 -22.51 7.93
N ILE A 149 1.58 -21.89 7.03
CA ILE A 149 1.77 -22.39 5.67
C ILE A 149 3.00 -23.30 5.68
N LYS A 150 2.78 -24.59 5.46
CA LYS A 150 3.84 -25.63 5.55
C LYS A 150 5.02 -25.34 4.61
N GLU A 151 4.74 -24.86 3.42
CA GLU A 151 5.73 -24.55 2.39
C GLU A 151 6.64 -23.37 2.77
N MET A 152 6.23 -22.55 3.75
CA MET A 152 6.98 -21.40 4.24
C MET A 152 7.91 -21.74 5.43
N GLN A 153 7.80 -22.95 5.97
CA GLN A 153 8.64 -23.40 7.09
C GLN A 153 10.05 -23.70 6.62
N SER A 154 11.04 -23.26 7.39
CA SER A 154 12.47 -23.49 7.11
C SER A 154 12.98 -22.92 5.78
N THR A 155 12.27 -21.95 5.23
CA THR A 155 12.64 -21.25 4.00
C THR A 155 12.65 -19.76 4.22
N PHE A 156 13.42 -19.02 3.41
CA PHE A 156 13.29 -17.57 3.36
C PHE A 156 12.09 -17.19 2.48
N ASN A 157 11.20 -16.35 2.99
CA ASN A 157 9.97 -16.02 2.32
C ASN A 157 9.93 -14.53 1.99
N PHE A 158 10.01 -14.20 0.70
CA PHE A 158 9.60 -12.89 0.20
C PHE A 158 8.08 -12.81 0.15
N VAL A 159 7.53 -11.63 0.43
CA VAL A 159 6.08 -11.41 0.35
C VAL A 159 5.76 -10.17 -0.47
N PHE A 160 4.74 -10.31 -1.31
CA PHE A 160 4.06 -9.22 -2.01
C PHE A 160 2.58 -9.22 -1.60
N ILE A 161 2.06 -8.05 -1.27
CA ILE A 161 0.64 -7.86 -0.96
C ILE A 161 0.13 -6.65 -1.75
N GLY A 162 -0.77 -6.89 -2.67
CA GLY A 162 -1.34 -5.84 -3.50
C GLY A 162 -2.39 -6.35 -4.49
N GLU A 163 -3.18 -5.44 -5.04
CA GLU A 163 -4.10 -5.76 -6.13
C GLU A 163 -3.33 -6.17 -7.40
N PHE A 164 -3.97 -7.03 -8.20
CA PHE A 164 -3.41 -7.41 -9.50
C PHE A 164 -3.72 -6.33 -10.54
N VAL A 165 -2.94 -5.26 -10.49
CA VAL A 165 -3.01 -4.11 -11.41
C VAL A 165 -1.63 -3.74 -11.91
N GLU A 166 -1.56 -3.11 -13.08
CA GLU A 166 -0.31 -2.75 -13.77
C GLU A 166 0.63 -1.89 -12.88
N ARG A 167 0.06 -0.96 -12.13
CA ARG A 167 0.78 -0.08 -11.21
C ARG A 167 1.58 -0.83 -10.15
N LYS A 168 1.05 -1.93 -9.61
CA LYS A 168 1.73 -2.73 -8.56
C LYS A 168 2.91 -3.55 -9.09
N ASN A 169 3.08 -3.65 -10.40
CA ASN A 169 4.24 -4.21 -11.10
C ASN A 169 4.65 -5.62 -10.63
N LEU A 170 3.66 -6.49 -10.40
CA LEU A 170 3.92 -7.89 -10.05
C LEU A 170 4.82 -8.60 -11.07
N LYS A 171 4.83 -8.12 -12.34
CA LYS A 171 5.70 -8.61 -13.39
C LYS A 171 7.17 -8.49 -13.02
N ALA A 172 7.60 -7.29 -12.61
CA ALA A 172 9.00 -7.05 -12.25
C ALA A 172 9.43 -7.92 -11.07
N LEU A 173 8.55 -8.14 -10.08
CA LEU A 173 8.83 -9.03 -8.94
C LEU A 173 9.06 -10.48 -9.37
N ILE A 174 8.12 -11.04 -10.16
CA ILE A 174 8.24 -12.43 -10.65
C ILE A 174 9.50 -12.57 -11.52
N GLN A 175 9.79 -11.60 -12.40
CA GLN A 175 11.01 -11.60 -13.20
C GLN A 175 12.26 -11.60 -12.31
N ALA A 176 12.36 -10.66 -11.37
CA ALA A 176 13.53 -10.53 -10.50
C ALA A 176 13.74 -11.79 -9.65
N PHE A 177 12.68 -12.34 -9.04
CA PHE A 177 12.76 -13.55 -8.25
C PHE A 177 13.31 -14.74 -9.05
N HIS A 178 12.78 -14.97 -10.25
CA HIS A 178 13.21 -16.10 -11.07
C HIS A 178 14.51 -15.86 -11.85
N MET A 179 14.93 -14.63 -12.02
CA MET A 179 16.26 -14.32 -12.53
C MET A 179 17.33 -14.59 -11.47
N GLU A 180 17.01 -14.30 -10.21
CA GLU A 180 17.98 -14.34 -9.13
C GLU A 180 18.10 -15.71 -8.46
N PHE A 181 16.97 -16.38 -8.17
CA PHE A 181 16.99 -17.60 -7.36
C PHE A 181 16.79 -18.87 -8.16
N ASP A 182 17.60 -19.90 -7.82
CA ASP A 182 17.49 -21.24 -8.40
C ASP A 182 16.46 -22.10 -7.67
N THR A 183 16.03 -23.19 -8.34
CA THR A 183 15.00 -24.11 -7.80
C THR A 183 15.43 -24.83 -6.53
N HIS A 184 16.72 -25.00 -6.30
CA HIS A 184 17.29 -25.71 -5.14
C HIS A 184 17.49 -24.82 -3.91
N GLU A 185 17.47 -23.49 -4.08
CA GLU A 185 17.63 -22.57 -2.95
C GLU A 185 16.38 -22.58 -2.04
N PRO A 186 16.52 -22.59 -0.70
CA PRO A 186 15.39 -22.62 0.22
C PRO A 186 14.75 -21.22 0.37
N VAL A 187 14.17 -20.73 -0.69
CA VAL A 187 13.54 -19.41 -0.79
C VAL A 187 12.20 -19.50 -1.52
N ASN A 188 11.20 -18.79 -1.06
CA ASN A 188 9.86 -18.72 -1.68
C ASN A 188 9.49 -17.29 -2.03
N LEU A 189 8.59 -17.15 -3.00
CA LEU A 189 7.84 -15.93 -3.28
C LEU A 189 6.36 -16.18 -2.92
N PHE A 190 5.89 -15.49 -1.88
CA PHE A 190 4.50 -15.47 -1.48
C PHE A 190 3.80 -14.25 -2.10
N ILE A 191 2.68 -14.49 -2.79
CA ILE A 191 1.88 -13.46 -3.45
C ILE A 191 0.48 -13.47 -2.87
N LYS A 192 0.12 -12.42 -2.15
CA LYS A 192 -1.26 -12.16 -1.72
C LYS A 192 -1.87 -11.08 -2.59
N THR A 193 -2.96 -11.39 -3.25
CA THR A 193 -3.64 -10.47 -4.15
C THR A 193 -5.15 -10.51 -4.00
N SER A 194 -5.84 -9.56 -4.60
CA SER A 194 -7.31 -9.45 -4.62
C SER A 194 -7.80 -9.13 -6.03
N LYS A 195 -9.10 -9.24 -6.22
CA LYS A 195 -9.79 -8.94 -7.50
C LYS A 195 -9.34 -9.81 -8.68
N THR A 196 -8.77 -10.99 -8.39
CA THR A 196 -8.35 -11.98 -9.40
C THR A 196 -8.37 -13.39 -8.80
N SER A 197 -8.26 -14.43 -9.64
CA SER A 197 -8.16 -15.82 -9.19
C SER A 197 -6.71 -16.31 -9.10
N ILE A 198 -6.50 -17.39 -8.35
CA ILE A 198 -5.19 -18.07 -8.26
C ILE A 198 -4.72 -18.50 -9.65
N GLU A 199 -5.60 -19.09 -10.44
CA GLU A 199 -5.31 -19.60 -11.79
C GLU A 199 -4.84 -18.48 -12.74
N ASN A 200 -5.42 -17.28 -12.61
CA ASN A 200 -4.99 -16.13 -13.40
C ASN A 200 -3.56 -15.72 -13.05
N ILE A 201 -3.21 -15.66 -11.76
CA ILE A 201 -1.84 -15.35 -11.33
C ILE A 201 -0.87 -16.43 -11.74
N GLN A 202 -1.23 -17.71 -11.60
CA GLN A 202 -0.39 -18.84 -12.05
C GLN A 202 -0.12 -18.80 -13.55
N ARG A 203 -1.16 -18.51 -14.35
CA ARG A 203 -0.99 -18.35 -15.79
C ARG A 203 -0.06 -17.17 -16.12
N TYR A 204 -0.28 -16.03 -15.49
CA TYR A 204 0.57 -14.84 -15.66
C TYR A 204 2.04 -15.11 -15.28
N ALA A 205 2.28 -15.74 -14.13
CA ALA A 205 3.61 -16.13 -13.71
C ALA A 205 4.28 -17.12 -14.70
N LYS A 206 3.52 -18.10 -15.20
CA LYS A 206 4.00 -19.05 -16.21
C LYS A 206 4.41 -18.35 -17.52
N GLU A 207 3.63 -17.39 -17.99
CA GLU A 207 3.97 -16.60 -19.19
C GLU A 207 5.27 -15.83 -18.98
N ILE A 208 5.43 -15.19 -17.82
CA ILE A 208 6.67 -14.48 -17.47
C ILE A 208 7.86 -15.45 -17.42
N LYS A 209 7.73 -16.57 -16.71
CA LYS A 209 8.78 -17.59 -16.58
C LYS A 209 9.21 -18.11 -17.96
N ASN A 210 8.27 -18.40 -18.84
CA ASN A 210 8.55 -18.82 -20.22
C ASN A 210 9.29 -17.76 -21.03
N GLY A 211 8.98 -16.49 -20.79
CA GLY A 211 9.65 -15.36 -21.46
C GLY A 211 11.10 -15.15 -21.03
N LEU A 212 11.48 -15.56 -19.82
CA LEU A 212 12.84 -15.39 -19.30
C LEU A 212 13.89 -16.23 -20.06
N LYS A 213 13.55 -17.46 -20.47
CA LYS A 213 14.41 -18.37 -21.25
C LYS A 213 15.79 -18.68 -20.64
N ILE A 214 15.93 -18.55 -19.33
CA ILE A 214 17.21 -18.77 -18.62
C ILE A 214 17.30 -20.16 -17.98
N ARG A 215 16.16 -20.86 -17.81
CA ARG A 215 16.06 -22.19 -17.19
C ARG A 215 14.95 -22.99 -17.84
N THR A 216 15.04 -24.31 -17.72
CA THR A 216 13.99 -25.25 -18.14
C THR A 216 12.94 -25.47 -17.05
N LYS A 217 13.28 -25.21 -15.79
CA LYS A 217 12.43 -25.39 -14.62
C LYS A 217 12.52 -24.19 -13.69
N TYR A 218 11.39 -23.73 -13.20
CA TYR A 218 11.28 -22.63 -12.24
C TYR A 218 10.55 -23.12 -10.98
N LYS A 219 10.73 -22.38 -9.89
CA LYS A 219 9.90 -22.56 -8.68
C LYS A 219 8.45 -22.17 -8.95
N GLU A 220 7.55 -22.69 -8.12
CA GLU A 220 6.18 -22.19 -8.10
C GLU A 220 6.05 -21.15 -6.99
N GLU A 221 5.25 -20.14 -7.23
CA GLU A 221 4.88 -19.11 -6.27
C GLU A 221 3.81 -19.66 -5.31
N ILE A 222 3.85 -19.24 -4.06
CA ILE A 222 2.76 -19.51 -3.10
C ILE A 222 1.75 -18.37 -3.26
N ILE A 223 0.55 -18.68 -3.72
CA ILE A 223 -0.45 -17.67 -4.10
C ILE A 223 -1.68 -17.78 -3.21
N VAL A 224 -2.09 -16.65 -2.65
CA VAL A 224 -3.38 -16.47 -1.97
C VAL A 224 -4.16 -15.38 -2.68
N ALA A 225 -5.32 -15.72 -3.23
CA ALA A 225 -6.24 -14.78 -3.86
C ALA A 225 -7.46 -14.53 -2.95
N GLY A 226 -7.96 -13.29 -3.01
CA GLY A 226 -9.10 -12.88 -2.20
C GLY A 226 -8.71 -12.27 -0.86
N ARG A 227 -9.71 -12.11 0.01
CA ARG A 227 -9.54 -11.52 1.34
C ARG A 227 -9.14 -12.58 2.35
N LEU A 228 -8.28 -12.21 3.27
CA LEU A 228 -7.99 -12.94 4.50
C LEU A 228 -8.61 -12.19 5.68
N GLU A 229 -9.03 -12.91 6.70
CA GLU A 229 -9.36 -12.34 8.00
C GLU A 229 -8.10 -11.79 8.67
N ASP A 230 -8.24 -10.77 9.52
CA ASP A 230 -7.09 -10.04 10.09
C ASP A 230 -6.09 -10.98 10.80
N VAL A 231 -6.58 -12.01 11.51
CA VAL A 231 -5.73 -12.98 12.23
C VAL A 231 -4.90 -13.82 11.25
N ASP A 232 -5.52 -14.33 10.20
CA ASP A 232 -4.83 -15.13 9.18
C ASP A 232 -3.85 -14.26 8.36
N TYR A 233 -4.25 -13.03 8.03
CA TYR A 233 -3.42 -12.08 7.32
C TYR A 233 -2.13 -11.77 8.10
N ILE A 234 -2.26 -11.42 9.38
CA ILE A 234 -1.12 -11.10 10.25
C ILE A 234 -0.23 -12.35 10.47
N SER A 235 -0.87 -13.52 10.66
CA SER A 235 -0.15 -14.79 10.82
C SER A 235 0.68 -15.15 9.59
N VAL A 236 0.12 -15.00 8.40
CA VAL A 236 0.83 -15.25 7.14
C VAL A 236 1.95 -14.23 6.93
N LEU A 237 1.68 -12.95 7.16
CA LEU A 237 2.70 -11.91 7.06
C LEU A 237 3.85 -12.16 8.04
N GLY A 238 3.57 -12.59 9.27
CA GLY A 238 4.58 -12.93 10.29
C GLY A 238 5.47 -14.14 9.95
N GLN A 239 5.12 -14.96 8.94
CA GLN A 239 5.97 -16.04 8.41
C GLN A 239 6.91 -15.57 7.30
N CYS A 240 6.82 -14.30 6.90
CA CYS A 240 7.63 -13.71 5.86
C CYS A 240 8.88 -13.02 6.42
N HIS A 241 9.91 -12.89 5.61
CA HIS A 241 11.22 -12.39 6.02
C HIS A 241 11.60 -11.08 5.31
N CYS A 242 10.96 -10.79 4.17
CA CYS A 242 11.16 -9.54 3.44
C CYS A 242 9.91 -9.20 2.63
N PHE A 243 9.39 -7.99 2.80
CA PHE A 243 8.30 -7.46 1.99
C PHE A 243 8.87 -6.79 0.74
N VAL A 244 8.31 -7.09 -0.44
CA VAL A 244 8.80 -6.52 -1.70
C VAL A 244 7.65 -5.84 -2.44
N MET A 245 7.78 -4.54 -2.67
CA MET A 245 6.80 -3.73 -3.39
C MET A 245 7.45 -2.97 -4.55
N PRO A 246 7.54 -3.59 -5.74
CA PRO A 246 8.15 -2.95 -6.92
C PRO A 246 7.15 -2.06 -7.67
N SER A 247 6.19 -1.49 -6.95
CA SER A 247 5.12 -0.67 -7.51
C SER A 247 5.67 0.51 -8.30
N ARG A 248 5.04 0.82 -9.40
CA ARG A 248 5.38 2.00 -10.23
C ARG A 248 4.94 3.31 -9.59
N GLY A 249 4.02 3.27 -8.63
CA GLY A 249 3.53 4.44 -7.91
C GLY A 249 2.82 4.04 -6.63
N GLU A 250 3.18 4.68 -5.54
CA GLU A 250 2.54 4.57 -4.24
C GLU A 250 2.46 5.95 -3.61
N ALA A 251 1.27 6.30 -3.15
CA ALA A 251 1.10 7.47 -2.31
C ALA A 251 1.62 7.21 -0.88
N PHE A 252 1.54 5.94 -0.41
CA PHE A 252 2.00 5.54 0.93
C PHE A 252 2.38 4.05 0.98
N CYS A 253 1.46 3.11 0.87
CA CYS A 253 1.58 1.66 0.99
C CYS A 253 1.40 1.13 2.42
N ILE A 254 0.15 1.05 2.89
CA ILE A 254 -0.17 0.47 4.21
C ILE A 254 0.41 -0.94 4.42
N PRO A 255 0.37 -1.89 3.45
CA PRO A 255 0.99 -3.22 3.65
C PRO A 255 2.49 -3.19 3.96
N ALA A 256 3.24 -2.19 3.48
CA ALA A 256 4.64 -2.01 3.86
C ALA A 256 4.77 -1.57 5.32
N LEU A 257 3.89 -0.67 5.79
CA LEU A 257 3.85 -0.25 7.19
C LEU A 257 3.47 -1.43 8.11
N GLU A 258 2.53 -2.28 7.70
CA GLU A 258 2.14 -3.50 8.41
C GLU A 258 3.30 -4.51 8.52
N ALA A 259 4.05 -4.70 7.44
CA ALA A 259 5.26 -5.53 7.45
C ALA A 259 6.30 -5.00 8.45
N MET A 260 6.54 -3.69 8.44
CA MET A 260 7.46 -3.05 9.38
C MET A 260 6.99 -3.15 10.84
N ALA A 261 5.68 -3.14 11.10
CA ALA A 261 5.11 -3.38 12.43
C ALA A 261 5.45 -4.77 12.99
N LEU A 262 5.75 -5.73 12.09
CA LEU A 262 6.25 -7.07 12.41
C LEU A 262 7.77 -7.19 12.29
N ASN A 263 8.51 -6.08 12.21
CA ASN A 263 9.95 -6.03 11.99
C ASN A 263 10.44 -6.69 10.70
N ILE A 264 9.60 -6.73 9.67
CA ILE A 264 9.93 -7.27 8.35
C ILE A 264 10.51 -6.15 7.49
N PRO A 265 11.75 -6.25 7.00
CA PRO A 265 12.35 -5.24 6.13
C PRO A 265 11.62 -5.15 4.79
N VAL A 266 11.66 -3.95 4.19
CA VAL A 266 10.93 -3.63 2.95
C VAL A 266 11.93 -3.36 1.81
N ILE A 267 11.73 -4.00 0.66
CA ILE A 267 12.37 -3.62 -0.60
C ILE A 267 11.29 -2.93 -1.45
N HIS A 268 11.56 -1.70 -1.89
CA HIS A 268 10.57 -0.92 -2.62
C HIS A 268 11.17 -0.09 -3.76
N THR A 269 10.33 0.38 -4.65
CA THR A 269 10.72 1.32 -5.72
C THR A 269 11.05 2.68 -5.13
N ALA A 270 12.25 3.18 -5.38
CA ALA A 270 12.68 4.52 -4.99
C ALA A 270 11.89 5.62 -5.72
N ASN A 271 11.81 6.79 -5.11
CA ASN A 271 11.07 7.97 -5.56
C ASN A 271 9.54 7.74 -5.61
N THR A 272 9.03 7.06 -4.59
CA THR A 272 7.60 6.88 -4.31
C THR A 272 7.30 7.31 -2.88
N GLY A 273 6.03 7.38 -2.48
CA GLY A 273 5.66 7.72 -1.11
C GLY A 273 6.12 6.72 -0.04
N MET A 274 6.74 5.61 -0.43
CA MET A 274 7.35 4.67 0.49
C MET A 274 8.71 5.15 1.04
N ASP A 275 9.40 6.04 0.33
CA ASP A 275 10.71 6.57 0.76
C ASP A 275 10.63 7.31 2.10
N ASP A 276 9.48 7.90 2.40
CA ASP A 276 9.30 8.74 3.59
C ASP A 276 9.30 7.93 4.89
N PHE A 277 8.99 6.64 4.85
CA PHE A 277 8.78 5.85 6.07
C PHE A 277 9.36 4.44 6.04
N CYS A 278 9.65 3.85 4.87
CA CYS A 278 10.12 2.47 4.80
C CYS A 278 11.53 2.31 5.35
N ILE A 279 11.69 1.34 6.25
CA ILE A 279 13.00 0.85 6.71
C ILE A 279 13.35 -0.37 5.88
N GLY A 280 14.42 -0.27 5.09
CA GLY A 280 14.84 -1.33 4.19
C GLY A 280 15.62 -0.79 3.00
N GLU A 281 15.34 -1.28 1.80
CA GLU A 281 16.11 -0.92 0.61
C GLU A 281 15.22 -0.28 -0.47
N ALA A 282 15.49 0.98 -0.78
CA ALA A 282 14.92 1.71 -1.90
C ALA A 282 15.70 1.37 -3.19
N VAL A 283 15.08 0.65 -4.11
CA VAL A 283 15.69 0.22 -5.36
C VAL A 283 15.60 1.33 -6.40
N PRO A 284 16.70 1.69 -7.09
CA PRO A 284 16.71 2.73 -8.12
C PRO A 284 15.62 2.55 -9.16
N SER A 285 15.00 3.66 -9.56
CA SER A 285 13.92 3.70 -10.54
C SER A 285 14.08 4.85 -11.52
N SER A 286 13.38 4.79 -12.65
CA SER A 286 13.33 5.84 -13.65
C SER A 286 11.89 6.26 -13.93
N PRO A 287 11.63 7.54 -14.26
CA PRO A 287 10.32 7.97 -14.74
C PRO A 287 9.90 7.18 -15.97
N THR A 288 8.64 6.83 -16.06
CA THR A 288 8.03 6.17 -17.21
C THR A 288 6.59 6.66 -17.38
N PRO A 289 6.13 6.97 -18.59
CA PRO A 289 4.74 7.36 -18.81
C PRO A 289 3.76 6.29 -18.30
N CYS A 290 2.60 6.71 -17.80
CA CYS A 290 1.51 5.82 -17.38
C CYS A 290 0.84 5.15 -18.58
N LEU A 291 1.53 4.22 -19.23
CA LEU A 291 1.03 3.48 -20.38
C LEU A 291 0.36 2.17 -19.95
N GLY A 292 -0.79 1.86 -20.54
CA GLY A 292 -1.52 0.63 -20.28
C GLY A 292 -2.26 0.62 -18.93
N ALA A 293 -2.34 1.75 -18.26
CA ALA A 293 -3.13 1.88 -17.04
C ALA A 293 -4.62 1.73 -17.35
N MET A 294 -5.29 0.86 -16.60
CA MET A 294 -6.74 0.70 -16.66
C MET A 294 -7.34 1.35 -15.41
N SER A 295 -7.49 2.67 -15.44
CA SER A 295 -8.20 3.40 -14.41
C SER A 295 -9.71 3.41 -14.69
N THR A 296 -10.52 3.34 -13.64
CA THR A 296 -11.97 3.57 -13.73
C THR A 296 -12.30 5.05 -14.01
N LEU A 297 -11.35 5.94 -13.76
CA LEU A 297 -11.45 7.37 -14.07
C LEU A 297 -10.69 7.64 -15.38
N SER A 298 -11.42 8.05 -16.41
CA SER A 298 -10.89 8.19 -17.78
C SER A 298 -9.68 9.14 -17.93
N ASN A 299 -9.54 10.10 -17.02
CA ASN A 299 -8.50 11.12 -17.06
C ASN A 299 -7.42 10.93 -15.98
N LEU A 300 -7.46 9.82 -15.23
CA LEU A 300 -6.42 9.44 -14.28
C LEU A 300 -5.43 8.49 -14.98
N ASP A 301 -4.18 8.54 -14.57
CA ASP A 301 -3.11 7.69 -15.13
C ASP A 301 -2.93 7.87 -16.65
N THR A 302 -2.94 9.10 -17.12
CA THR A 302 -2.70 9.40 -18.55
C THR A 302 -1.21 9.36 -18.88
N ALA A 303 -0.87 9.17 -20.15
CA ALA A 303 0.52 9.20 -20.63
C ALA A 303 1.26 10.55 -20.44
N LYS A 304 0.58 11.58 -19.94
CA LYS A 304 1.16 12.87 -19.52
C LYS A 304 1.63 12.88 -18.07
N SER A 305 1.28 11.83 -17.33
CA SER A 305 1.77 11.58 -15.97
C SER A 305 2.80 10.47 -16.00
N ASP A 306 3.75 10.50 -15.08
CA ASP A 306 4.75 9.46 -14.95
C ASP A 306 4.51 8.59 -13.73
N TRP A 307 4.83 7.34 -13.91
CA TRP A 307 5.17 6.35 -12.91
C TRP A 307 6.68 6.20 -12.74
N ARG A 308 7.11 5.27 -11.90
CA ARG A 308 8.50 4.93 -11.66
C ARG A 308 8.75 3.48 -12.05
N GLU A 309 9.51 3.23 -13.12
CA GLU A 309 9.91 1.86 -13.47
C GLU A 309 11.15 1.47 -12.67
N ILE A 310 11.03 0.39 -11.91
CA ILE A 310 12.11 -0.13 -11.05
C ILE A 310 13.22 -0.77 -11.90
N ASN A 311 14.47 -0.61 -11.47
CA ASN A 311 15.57 -1.33 -12.10
C ASN A 311 15.57 -2.81 -11.68
N ILE A 312 15.23 -3.70 -12.61
CA ILE A 312 15.11 -5.14 -12.34
C ILE A 312 16.43 -5.76 -11.85
N ARG A 313 17.59 -5.34 -12.35
CA ARG A 313 18.88 -5.90 -11.92
C ARG A 313 19.20 -5.50 -10.49
N GLU A 314 18.92 -4.27 -10.13
CA GLU A 314 19.06 -3.80 -8.75
C GLU A 314 18.04 -4.46 -7.83
N LEU A 315 16.83 -4.73 -8.30
CA LEU A 315 15.84 -5.50 -7.55
C LEU A 315 16.33 -6.94 -7.29
N CYS A 316 16.91 -7.62 -8.27
CA CYS A 316 17.57 -8.93 -8.08
C CYS A 316 18.63 -8.85 -6.97
N ALA A 317 19.52 -7.87 -7.08
CA ALA A 317 20.61 -7.69 -6.12
C ALA A 317 20.09 -7.37 -4.70
N ALA A 318 19.07 -6.53 -4.57
CA ALA A 318 18.42 -6.22 -3.29
C ALA A 318 17.78 -7.47 -2.66
N MET A 319 17.07 -8.26 -3.44
CA MET A 319 16.51 -9.53 -2.97
C MET A 319 17.60 -10.51 -2.55
N ARG A 320 18.72 -10.61 -3.27
CA ARG A 320 19.86 -11.45 -2.89
C ARG A 320 20.48 -10.99 -1.56
N ARG A 321 20.67 -9.70 -1.38
CA ARG A 321 21.19 -9.14 -0.12
C ARG A 321 20.28 -9.48 1.07
N ALA A 322 18.98 -9.31 0.93
CA ALA A 322 18.01 -9.65 2.00
C ALA A 322 18.10 -11.14 2.39
N TYR A 323 18.19 -12.04 1.42
CA TYR A 323 18.35 -13.47 1.64
C TYR A 323 19.68 -13.82 2.34
N GLN A 324 20.80 -13.21 1.92
CA GLN A 324 22.12 -13.44 2.50
C GLN A 324 22.21 -12.92 3.95
N ASN A 325 21.65 -11.76 4.24
CA ASN A 325 21.63 -11.17 5.57
C ASN A 325 20.87 -12.08 6.56
N TRP A 326 19.73 -12.62 6.16
CA TRP A 326 18.97 -13.55 6.98
C TRP A 326 19.78 -14.81 7.33
N HIS A 327 20.52 -15.40 6.38
CA HIS A 327 21.39 -16.54 6.64
C HIS A 327 22.55 -16.19 7.60
N SER A 328 23.10 -15.00 7.51
CA SER A 328 24.17 -14.54 8.38
C SER A 328 23.68 -14.41 9.83
N ASP A 329 22.48 -13.90 10.03
CA ASP A 329 21.90 -13.69 11.36
C ASP A 329 21.42 -14.99 12.00
N THR A 330 20.79 -15.89 11.25
CA THR A 330 20.42 -17.24 11.73
C THR A 330 21.65 -18.08 12.06
N GLY A 331 22.73 -17.94 11.28
CA GLY A 331 24.00 -18.63 11.56
C GLY A 331 24.70 -18.12 12.84
N LYS A 332 24.46 -16.89 13.25
CA LYS A 332 24.97 -16.34 14.53
C LYS A 332 24.16 -16.86 15.73
N ILE A 333 22.86 -17.01 15.58
CA ILE A 333 21.97 -17.53 16.64
C ILE A 333 22.27 -19.00 16.93
N GLN A 334 22.59 -19.81 15.92
CA GLN A 334 22.95 -21.23 16.10
C GLN A 334 24.35 -21.45 16.70
N LYS A 335 25.26 -20.47 16.65
CA LYS A 335 26.60 -20.54 17.23
C LYS A 335 26.69 -19.99 18.65
N GLY A 336 25.61 -19.44 19.18
CA GLY A 336 25.52 -18.85 20.52
C GLY A 336 24.74 -19.69 21.54
N GLN A 337 24.48 -20.98 21.25
CA GLN A 337 23.89 -21.95 22.19
C GLN A 337 24.96 -22.95 22.67
#